data_f637b920bc1c3213186943d32fd95db8
#
_entry.id   f637b920bc1c3213186943d32fd95db8
#
_cell.length_a   1.000
_cell.length_b   1.000
_cell.length_c   1.000
_cell.angle_alpha   90.00
_cell.angle_beta   90.00
_cell.angle_gamma   90.00
#
_symmetry.space_group_name_H-M   'P 1'
#
loop_
_entity.id
_entity.type
_entity.pdbx_description
1 polymer ?
#
loop_
_entity_poly.entity_id
_entity_poly.type
_entity_poly.pdbx_seq_one_letter_code
_entity_poly.pdbx_strand_id
1 'polypeptide(L)'
;NFGSEINGVGLQLGKDEMTKEIKVISTLAGSPAEEAGIISGDQIVKVDGISCSELGLANTASKLRGESGTKVLVQIKSMSDETKEIDLERRSVDLRPVRTKRLRDDSHTIGYLRITQFSESVPKKIEEALQELKDKEVEGVILDLRNNSGGLVSSGIAVADSFLSEQPIVETKDRNGIKDAIISQKNTSFDGPMVTLVNKGTASASEILAGSLQDNKRSTLMGEQTYGKGLIQSLKSLGEDSGIAITVASYLTPQGNNIQGKGITPDKILGLPEAREYGNSEDKWVKNAEIFLNALFDENDVEDKVNKLENKDIEN
;
A
#
# COMPACT_ATOMS: atom_id res chain seq x y z
N ASN A 1 -19.39 -15.84 8.15
CA ASN A 1 -19.18 -15.29 6.81
C ASN A 1 -19.48 -13.79 6.85
N PHE A 2 -18.52 -12.99 7.31
CA PHE A 2 -18.56 -11.57 7.06
C PHE A 2 -18.11 -11.37 5.61
N GLY A 3 -19.04 -10.86 4.77
CA GLY A 3 -18.85 -10.77 3.34
C GLY A 3 -17.58 -10.00 2.97
N SER A 4 -16.82 -10.59 2.09
CA SER A 4 -15.66 -9.97 1.45
C SER A 4 -16.05 -8.89 0.42
N GLU A 5 -17.29 -8.41 0.46
CA GLU A 5 -17.86 -7.50 -0.52
C GLU A 5 -18.51 -6.31 0.18
N ILE A 6 -18.21 -5.12 -0.30
CA ILE A 6 -18.89 -3.87 0.09
C ILE A 6 -19.59 -3.32 -1.14
N ASN A 7 -20.92 -3.09 -1.03
CA ASN A 7 -21.68 -2.43 -2.07
C ASN A 7 -21.49 -0.91 -2.00
N GLY A 8 -20.91 -0.34 -3.05
CA GLY A 8 -20.63 1.08 -3.13
C GLY A 8 -19.71 1.44 -4.28
N VAL A 9 -19.06 2.59 -4.19
CA VAL A 9 -18.17 3.10 -5.23
C VAL A 9 -16.68 2.85 -4.95
N GLY A 10 -16.34 2.30 -3.76
CA GLY A 10 -14.95 1.94 -3.42
C GLY A 10 -14.04 3.12 -3.07
N LEU A 11 -14.56 4.11 -2.38
CA LEU A 11 -13.80 5.24 -1.84
C LEU A 11 -13.55 5.08 -0.34
N GLN A 12 -12.31 5.24 0.08
CA GLN A 12 -11.97 5.48 1.47
C GLN A 12 -11.75 6.96 1.69
N LEU A 13 -12.52 7.52 2.61
CA LEU A 13 -12.57 8.95 2.87
C LEU A 13 -11.95 9.31 4.22
N GLY A 14 -11.35 10.49 4.26
CA GLY A 14 -10.89 11.16 5.48
C GLY A 14 -11.39 12.59 5.53
N LYS A 15 -11.38 13.17 6.74
CA LYS A 15 -11.65 14.58 6.95
C LYS A 15 -10.34 15.29 7.26
N ASP A 16 -10.05 16.33 6.52
CA ASP A 16 -8.93 17.21 6.82
C ASP A 16 -9.24 18.02 8.09
N GLU A 17 -8.41 17.93 9.10
CA GLU A 17 -8.65 18.55 10.40
C GLU A 17 -8.61 20.08 10.36
N MET A 18 -7.85 20.66 9.43
CA MET A 18 -7.69 22.11 9.30
C MET A 18 -8.76 22.71 8.40
N THR A 19 -8.96 22.16 7.20
CA THR A 19 -9.90 22.70 6.21
C THR A 19 -11.31 22.16 6.36
N LYS A 20 -11.48 21.07 7.15
CA LYS A 20 -12.73 20.31 7.32
C LYS A 20 -13.27 19.68 6.02
N GLU A 21 -12.49 19.72 4.96
CA GLU A 21 -12.80 19.08 3.68
C GLU A 21 -12.80 17.56 3.77
N ILE A 22 -13.66 16.92 2.97
CA ILE A 22 -13.68 15.47 2.82
C ILE A 22 -12.76 15.10 1.66
N LYS A 23 -11.68 14.38 1.97
CA LYS A 23 -10.68 13.97 0.99
C LYS A 23 -10.66 12.46 0.78
N VAL A 24 -10.32 12.06 -0.42
CA VAL A 24 -10.05 10.67 -0.77
C VAL A 24 -8.70 10.29 -0.15
N ILE A 25 -8.70 9.29 0.72
CA ILE A 25 -7.47 8.68 1.25
C ILE A 25 -6.95 7.66 0.25
N SER A 26 -7.84 6.80 -0.26
CA SER A 26 -7.51 5.81 -1.28
C SER A 26 -8.77 5.34 -2.01
N THR A 27 -8.59 4.75 -3.18
CA THR A 27 -9.59 3.98 -3.90
C THR A 27 -9.38 2.48 -3.65
N LEU A 28 -10.45 1.71 -3.62
CA LEU A 28 -10.35 0.25 -3.55
C LEU A 28 -10.06 -0.31 -4.94
N ALA A 29 -9.18 -1.29 -5.00
CA ALA A 29 -8.75 -1.90 -6.25
C ALA A 29 -9.93 -2.56 -7.00
N GLY A 30 -10.09 -2.23 -8.28
CA GLY A 30 -11.19 -2.69 -9.15
C GLY A 30 -12.54 -2.08 -8.81
N SER A 31 -12.54 -0.94 -8.11
CA SER A 31 -13.76 -0.23 -7.76
C SER A 31 -14.18 0.78 -8.84
N PRO A 32 -15.47 1.17 -8.86
CA PRO A 32 -15.96 2.22 -9.76
C PRO A 32 -15.18 3.55 -9.62
N ALA A 33 -14.75 3.89 -8.42
CA ALA A 33 -13.97 5.10 -8.18
C ALA A 33 -12.56 5.02 -8.78
N GLU A 34 -11.89 3.86 -8.66
CA GLU A 34 -10.58 3.65 -9.28
C GLU A 34 -10.69 3.68 -10.82
N GLU A 35 -11.67 3.00 -11.39
CA GLU A 35 -11.94 3.01 -12.84
C GLU A 35 -12.27 4.41 -13.39
N ALA A 36 -12.94 5.24 -12.58
CA ALA A 36 -13.25 6.63 -12.93
C ALA A 36 -12.02 7.57 -12.80
N GLY A 37 -10.87 7.06 -12.35
CA GLY A 37 -9.65 7.82 -12.21
C GLY A 37 -9.66 8.78 -11.01
N ILE A 38 -10.44 8.50 -9.96
CA ILE A 38 -10.38 9.21 -8.69
C ILE A 38 -9.13 8.72 -7.96
N ILE A 39 -8.34 9.65 -7.43
CA ILE A 39 -7.05 9.35 -6.77
C ILE A 39 -7.00 9.89 -5.34
N SER A 40 -6.03 9.41 -4.58
CA SER A 40 -5.73 9.95 -3.26
C SER A 40 -5.42 11.45 -3.32
N GLY A 41 -5.96 12.21 -2.38
CA GLY A 41 -5.82 13.66 -2.31
C GLY A 41 -6.95 14.43 -2.98
N ASP A 42 -7.74 13.82 -3.86
CA ASP A 42 -8.93 14.45 -4.42
C ASP A 42 -9.94 14.79 -3.31
N GLN A 43 -10.60 15.94 -3.45
CA GLN A 43 -11.64 16.37 -2.52
C GLN A 43 -13.02 15.94 -3.04
N ILE A 44 -13.85 15.35 -2.19
CA ILE A 44 -15.28 15.13 -2.49
C ILE A 44 -16.05 16.38 -2.08
N VAL A 45 -16.57 17.12 -3.05
CA VAL A 45 -17.26 18.40 -2.84
C VAL A 45 -18.74 18.19 -2.61
N LYS A 46 -19.40 17.39 -3.49
CA LYS A 46 -20.82 17.06 -3.37
C LYS A 46 -21.09 15.59 -3.70
N VAL A 47 -22.16 15.07 -3.10
CA VAL A 47 -22.74 13.76 -3.43
C VAL A 47 -24.23 13.96 -3.66
N ASP A 48 -24.72 13.59 -4.86
CA ASP A 48 -26.11 13.83 -5.31
C ASP A 48 -26.56 15.28 -5.10
N GLY A 49 -25.70 16.23 -5.45
CA GLY A 49 -25.95 17.67 -5.31
C GLY A 49 -25.83 18.25 -3.90
N ILE A 50 -25.67 17.41 -2.86
CA ILE A 50 -25.57 17.85 -1.46
C ILE A 50 -24.11 18.05 -1.10
N SER A 51 -23.78 19.19 -0.46
CA SER A 51 -22.43 19.54 -0.02
C SER A 51 -21.90 18.56 1.04
N CYS A 52 -20.68 18.04 0.82
CA CYS A 52 -20.03 17.15 1.77
C CYS A 52 -19.62 17.86 3.07
N SER A 53 -19.44 19.18 3.04
CA SER A 53 -19.22 19.99 4.25
C SER A 53 -20.45 20.03 5.16
N GLU A 54 -21.66 19.96 4.60
CA GLU A 54 -22.92 19.88 5.36
C GLU A 54 -23.20 18.46 5.84
N LEU A 55 -22.93 17.45 5.00
CA LEU A 55 -23.14 16.05 5.32
C LEU A 55 -22.19 15.54 6.43
N GLY A 56 -20.95 15.98 6.41
CA GLY A 56 -19.88 15.42 7.20
C GLY A 56 -19.41 14.05 6.70
N LEU A 57 -18.33 13.54 7.26
CA LEU A 57 -17.66 12.33 6.78
C LEU A 57 -18.57 11.09 6.78
N ALA A 58 -19.27 10.85 7.89
CA ALA A 58 -20.08 9.64 8.06
C ALA A 58 -21.25 9.59 7.06
N ASN A 59 -21.98 10.70 6.89
CA ASN A 59 -23.11 10.76 5.97
C ASN A 59 -22.66 10.76 4.50
N THR A 60 -21.52 11.39 4.18
CA THR A 60 -20.91 11.32 2.86
C THR A 60 -20.59 9.86 2.50
N ALA A 61 -19.92 9.15 3.41
CA ALA A 61 -19.61 7.73 3.21
C ALA A 61 -20.86 6.86 3.07
N SER A 62 -21.92 7.15 3.86
CA SER A 62 -23.20 6.44 3.77
C SER A 62 -23.88 6.64 2.42
N LYS A 63 -23.87 7.86 1.86
CA LYS A 63 -24.47 8.15 0.55
C LYS A 63 -23.72 7.49 -0.62
N LEU A 64 -22.44 7.28 -0.50
CA LEU A 64 -21.62 6.58 -1.51
C LEU A 64 -21.86 5.07 -1.53
N ARG A 65 -22.35 4.51 -0.42
CA ARG A 65 -22.84 3.13 -0.37
C ARG A 65 -24.26 3.04 -0.91
N GLY A 66 -24.69 1.85 -1.25
CA GLY A 66 -26.06 1.59 -1.70
C GLY A 66 -26.14 0.30 -2.49
N GLU A 67 -27.31 0.01 -3.02
CA GLU A 67 -27.58 -1.18 -3.81
C GLU A 67 -26.75 -1.22 -5.09
N SER A 68 -26.19 -2.40 -5.40
CA SER A 68 -25.39 -2.62 -6.61
C SER A 68 -26.26 -2.34 -7.86
N GLY A 69 -25.65 -1.67 -8.86
CA GLY A 69 -26.32 -1.22 -10.08
C GLY A 69 -26.97 0.17 -9.98
N THR A 70 -27.08 0.75 -8.77
CA THR A 70 -27.56 2.12 -8.62
C THR A 70 -26.43 3.13 -8.86
N LYS A 71 -26.78 4.33 -9.33
CA LYS A 71 -25.81 5.41 -9.60
C LYS A 71 -25.77 6.43 -8.46
N VAL A 72 -24.64 7.09 -8.33
CA VAL A 72 -24.43 8.25 -7.48
C VAL A 72 -23.61 9.30 -8.23
N LEU A 73 -24.09 10.53 -8.23
CA LEU A 73 -23.37 11.67 -8.82
C LEU A 73 -22.39 12.23 -7.78
N VAL A 74 -21.12 12.23 -8.12
CA VAL A 74 -20.07 12.75 -7.23
C VAL A 74 -19.37 13.93 -7.89
N GLN A 75 -19.35 15.07 -7.22
CA GLN A 75 -18.55 16.22 -7.63
C GLN A 75 -17.21 16.16 -6.89
N ILE A 76 -16.13 16.04 -7.61
CA ILE A 76 -14.77 16.02 -7.07
C ILE A 76 -13.99 17.26 -7.51
N LYS A 77 -13.04 17.66 -6.67
CA LYS A 77 -12.07 18.69 -6.96
C LYS A 77 -10.68 18.06 -6.87
N SER A 78 -9.94 18.08 -7.96
CA SER A 78 -8.59 17.53 -8.01
C SER A 78 -7.59 18.42 -7.26
N MET A 79 -6.39 17.90 -7.01
CA MET A 79 -5.30 18.69 -6.40
C MET A 79 -4.86 19.87 -7.28
N SER A 80 -5.19 19.87 -8.59
CA SER A 80 -4.96 20.99 -9.52
C SER A 80 -6.11 22.00 -9.53
N ASP A 81 -7.03 21.95 -8.56
CA ASP A 81 -8.23 22.80 -8.44
C ASP A 81 -9.29 22.61 -9.55
N GLU A 82 -9.12 21.63 -10.42
CA GLU A 82 -10.10 21.28 -11.43
C GLU A 82 -11.27 20.54 -10.78
N THR A 83 -12.49 21.01 -11.06
CA THR A 83 -13.72 20.39 -10.55
C THR A 83 -14.42 19.66 -11.67
N LYS A 84 -14.82 18.40 -11.42
CA LYS A 84 -15.58 17.58 -12.36
C LYS A 84 -16.70 16.82 -11.64
N GLU A 85 -17.76 16.52 -12.38
CA GLU A 85 -18.84 15.64 -11.92
C GLU A 85 -18.68 14.27 -12.57
N ILE A 86 -18.87 13.22 -11.79
CA ILE A 86 -18.71 11.83 -12.23
C ILE A 86 -19.92 11.03 -11.76
N ASP A 87 -20.58 10.37 -12.68
CA ASP A 87 -21.59 9.34 -12.39
C ASP A 87 -20.89 8.04 -12.08
N LEU A 88 -20.96 7.58 -10.82
CA LEU A 88 -20.42 6.31 -10.38
C LEU A 88 -21.54 5.29 -10.18
N GLU A 89 -21.40 4.13 -10.81
CA GLU A 89 -22.29 3.00 -10.56
C GLU A 89 -21.83 2.24 -9.33
N ARG A 90 -22.69 2.09 -8.32
CA ARG A 90 -22.38 1.27 -7.15
C ARG A 90 -22.30 -0.20 -7.55
N ARG A 91 -21.25 -0.87 -7.11
CA ARG A 91 -21.03 -2.30 -7.35
C ARG A 91 -20.62 -3.00 -6.08
N SER A 92 -20.79 -4.33 -6.06
CA SER A 92 -20.07 -5.16 -5.11
C SER A 92 -18.58 -5.12 -5.46
N VAL A 93 -17.78 -4.56 -4.55
CA VAL A 93 -16.32 -4.46 -4.74
C VAL A 93 -15.68 -5.66 -4.06
N ASP A 94 -14.93 -6.44 -4.84
CA ASP A 94 -14.15 -7.57 -4.32
C ASP A 94 -13.00 -7.06 -3.44
N LEU A 95 -13.10 -7.36 -2.17
CA LEU A 95 -12.12 -6.97 -1.16
C LEU A 95 -11.04 -8.03 -0.95
N ARG A 96 -10.66 -8.80 -2.00
CA ARG A 96 -9.51 -9.70 -1.85
C ARG A 96 -8.28 -8.87 -1.47
N PRO A 97 -7.78 -9.02 -0.23
CA PRO A 97 -6.72 -8.15 0.27
C PRO A 97 -5.35 -8.48 -0.35
N VAL A 98 -5.21 -9.66 -0.93
CA VAL A 98 -3.98 -10.12 -1.59
C VAL A 98 -4.30 -10.63 -2.99
N ARG A 99 -3.54 -10.17 -3.97
CA ARG A 99 -3.64 -10.60 -5.37
C ARG A 99 -2.24 -10.92 -5.88
N THR A 100 -2.11 -12.02 -6.61
CA THR A 100 -0.87 -12.44 -7.25
C THR A 100 -1.02 -12.52 -8.75
N LYS A 101 0.05 -12.24 -9.44
CA LYS A 101 0.18 -12.42 -10.88
C LYS A 101 1.62 -12.77 -11.22
N ARG A 102 1.83 -13.65 -12.18
CA ARG A 102 3.14 -13.90 -12.76
C ARG A 102 3.31 -13.03 -13.99
N LEU A 103 4.35 -12.23 -13.98
CA LEU A 103 4.80 -11.45 -15.12
C LEU A 103 5.94 -12.24 -15.78
N ARG A 104 5.86 -12.41 -17.08
CA ARG A 104 6.91 -13.07 -17.86
C ARG A 104 7.40 -12.10 -18.90
N ASP A 105 8.71 -11.93 -18.95
CA ASP A 105 9.40 -11.55 -20.15
C ASP A 105 10.21 -12.75 -20.71
N ASP A 106 11.00 -12.52 -21.76
CA ASP A 106 11.74 -13.60 -22.45
C ASP A 106 12.90 -14.13 -21.60
N SER A 107 13.33 -13.44 -20.55
CA SER A 107 14.54 -13.72 -19.78
C SER A 107 14.25 -14.17 -18.35
N HIS A 108 13.36 -13.50 -17.64
CA HIS A 108 13.15 -13.69 -16.20
C HIS A 108 11.67 -13.84 -15.83
N THR A 109 11.42 -14.44 -14.67
CA THR A 109 10.09 -14.62 -14.12
C THR A 109 9.93 -13.75 -12.88
N ILE A 110 9.04 -12.76 -12.95
CA ILE A 110 8.77 -11.81 -11.85
C ILE A 110 7.37 -12.06 -11.29
N GLY A 111 7.27 -12.14 -9.96
CA GLY A 111 6.00 -12.18 -9.24
C GLY A 111 5.48 -10.77 -8.98
N TYR A 112 4.24 -10.49 -9.34
CA TYR A 112 3.52 -9.32 -8.90
C TYR A 112 2.61 -9.70 -7.73
N LEU A 113 2.78 -9.03 -6.62
CA LEU A 113 2.08 -9.26 -5.36
C LEU A 113 1.46 -7.94 -4.90
N ARG A 114 0.14 -7.81 -4.93
CA ARG A 114 -0.57 -6.63 -4.49
C ARG A 114 -1.28 -6.86 -3.18
N ILE A 115 -1.08 -5.95 -2.22
CA ILE A 115 -1.84 -5.90 -0.97
C ILE A 115 -2.71 -4.66 -1.00
N THR A 116 -4.03 -4.83 -0.91
CA THR A 116 -4.99 -3.72 -0.99
C THR A 116 -5.42 -3.20 0.37
N GLN A 117 -5.31 -4.01 1.43
CA GLN A 117 -5.66 -3.66 2.80
C GLN A 117 -5.03 -4.67 3.77
N PHE A 118 -4.73 -4.26 4.99
CA PHE A 118 -4.24 -5.15 6.05
C PHE A 118 -5.39 -5.60 6.97
N SER A 119 -5.70 -6.89 6.94
CA SER A 119 -6.66 -7.58 7.82
C SER A 119 -5.99 -8.78 8.49
N GLU A 120 -6.66 -9.42 9.44
CA GLU A 120 -6.14 -10.60 10.15
C GLU A 120 -5.76 -11.76 9.22
N SER A 121 -6.42 -11.87 8.07
CA SER A 121 -6.16 -12.96 7.11
C SER A 121 -4.97 -12.71 6.18
N VAL A 122 -4.44 -11.47 6.13
CA VAL A 122 -3.42 -11.09 5.14
C VAL A 122 -2.08 -11.80 5.35
N PRO A 123 -1.52 -11.92 6.57
CA PRO A 123 -0.25 -12.61 6.75
C PRO A 123 -0.25 -14.03 6.17
N LYS A 124 -1.28 -14.81 6.50
CA LYS A 124 -1.43 -16.17 5.96
C LYS A 124 -1.56 -16.19 4.43
N LYS A 125 -2.33 -15.25 3.86
CA LYS A 125 -2.48 -15.14 2.41
C LYS A 125 -1.18 -14.74 1.71
N ILE A 126 -0.33 -13.97 2.37
CA ILE A 126 1.01 -13.63 1.86
C ILE A 126 1.92 -14.86 1.87
N GLU A 127 1.92 -15.65 2.94
CA GLU A 127 2.68 -16.91 2.98
C GLU A 127 2.24 -17.86 1.87
N GLU A 128 0.94 -18.06 1.68
CA GLU A 128 0.38 -18.88 0.61
C GLU A 128 0.78 -18.33 -0.79
N ALA A 129 0.71 -17.01 -0.97
CA ALA A 129 1.08 -16.35 -2.22
C ALA A 129 2.58 -16.46 -2.52
N LEU A 130 3.45 -16.27 -1.52
CA LEU A 130 4.89 -16.43 -1.68
C LEU A 130 5.28 -17.87 -1.99
N GLN A 131 4.61 -18.86 -1.36
CA GLN A 131 4.81 -20.26 -1.68
C GLN A 131 4.38 -20.56 -3.13
N GLU A 132 3.24 -20.06 -3.58
CA GLU A 132 2.78 -20.18 -4.97
C GLU A 132 3.79 -19.57 -5.96
N LEU A 133 4.35 -18.39 -5.66
CA LEU A 133 5.34 -17.73 -6.50
C LEU A 133 6.65 -18.53 -6.54
N LYS A 134 7.07 -19.10 -5.40
CA LYS A 134 8.24 -19.97 -5.30
C LYS A 134 8.07 -21.25 -6.13
N ASP A 135 6.91 -21.90 -6.07
CA ASP A 135 6.59 -23.10 -6.85
C ASP A 135 6.56 -22.80 -8.37
N LYS A 136 6.39 -21.53 -8.75
CA LYS A 136 6.45 -21.04 -10.12
C LYS A 136 7.84 -20.53 -10.54
N GLU A 137 8.86 -20.78 -9.72
CA GLU A 137 10.24 -20.37 -9.94
C GLU A 137 10.39 -18.87 -10.24
N VAL A 138 9.71 -18.04 -9.42
CA VAL A 138 9.81 -16.59 -9.51
C VAL A 138 11.13 -16.12 -8.92
N GLU A 139 11.88 -15.34 -9.70
CA GLU A 139 13.23 -14.87 -9.37
C GLU A 139 13.18 -13.55 -8.56
N GLY A 140 12.17 -12.70 -8.79
CA GLY A 140 12.00 -11.45 -8.07
C GLY A 140 10.54 -11.09 -7.87
N VAL A 141 10.26 -10.17 -6.94
CA VAL A 141 8.90 -9.76 -6.58
C VAL A 141 8.71 -8.25 -6.69
N ILE A 142 7.62 -7.84 -7.34
CA ILE A 142 7.08 -6.49 -7.27
C ILE A 142 5.95 -6.51 -6.22
N LEU A 143 6.19 -5.87 -5.07
CA LEU A 143 5.18 -5.67 -4.04
C LEU A 143 4.45 -4.35 -4.29
N ASP A 144 3.15 -4.39 -4.54
CA ASP A 144 2.35 -3.20 -4.82
C ASP A 144 1.49 -2.80 -3.61
N LEU A 145 1.82 -1.66 -3.01
CA LEU A 145 1.12 -1.04 -1.89
C LEU A 145 0.40 0.25 -2.29
N ARG A 146 0.31 0.55 -3.57
CA ARG A 146 -0.40 1.75 -4.05
C ARG A 146 -1.87 1.71 -3.62
N ASN A 147 -2.36 2.85 -3.16
CA ASN A 147 -3.72 3.02 -2.61
C ASN A 147 -4.08 2.06 -1.46
N ASN A 148 -3.09 1.49 -0.78
CA ASN A 148 -3.32 0.74 0.45
C ASN A 148 -3.19 1.66 1.66
N SER A 149 -4.31 2.09 2.20
CA SER A 149 -4.38 2.99 3.36
C SER A 149 -4.03 2.34 4.71
N GLY A 150 -3.57 1.09 4.68
CA GLY A 150 -3.18 0.36 5.88
C GLY A 150 -4.25 -0.65 6.34
N GLY A 151 -4.53 -0.64 7.61
CA GLY A 151 -5.41 -1.57 8.32
C GLY A 151 -4.79 -2.00 9.63
N LEU A 152 -4.83 -3.29 9.95
CA LEU A 152 -4.25 -3.82 11.19
C LEU A 152 -2.71 -3.72 11.16
N VAL A 153 -2.16 -2.99 12.13
CA VAL A 153 -0.71 -2.81 12.28
C VAL A 153 0.02 -4.13 12.50
N SER A 154 -0.56 -5.01 13.34
CA SER A 154 -0.03 -6.36 13.56
C SER A 154 0.09 -7.18 12.27
N SER A 155 -0.86 -7.00 11.35
CA SER A 155 -0.82 -7.64 10.02
C SER A 155 0.31 -7.07 9.15
N GLY A 156 0.50 -5.75 9.14
CA GLY A 156 1.62 -5.12 8.42
C GLY A 156 2.99 -5.57 8.93
N ILE A 157 3.14 -5.68 10.26
CA ILE A 157 4.35 -6.19 10.91
C ILE A 157 4.59 -7.66 10.54
N ALA A 158 3.56 -8.52 10.61
CA ALA A 158 3.68 -9.92 10.26
C ALA A 158 4.05 -10.13 8.77
N VAL A 159 3.54 -9.26 7.88
CA VAL A 159 3.95 -9.29 6.46
C VAL A 159 5.39 -8.83 6.29
N ALA A 160 5.86 -7.82 7.04
CA ALA A 160 7.27 -7.41 7.01
C ALA A 160 8.19 -8.55 7.46
N ASP A 161 7.78 -9.30 8.48
CA ASP A 161 8.48 -10.49 8.99
C ASP A 161 8.71 -11.57 7.91
N SER A 162 7.77 -11.71 6.95
CA SER A 162 7.93 -12.64 5.82
C SER A 162 9.10 -12.30 4.88
N PHE A 163 9.60 -11.07 4.90
CA PHE A 163 10.65 -10.58 4.01
C PHE A 163 11.95 -10.20 4.71
N LEU A 164 11.98 -10.15 6.04
CA LEU A 164 13.11 -9.72 6.84
C LEU A 164 13.59 -10.86 7.74
N SER A 165 14.87 -10.89 8.09
CA SER A 165 15.46 -11.87 8.99
C SER A 165 16.30 -11.18 10.06
N GLU A 166 15.89 -11.29 11.33
CA GLU A 166 16.57 -10.71 12.50
C GLU A 166 16.85 -9.20 12.35
N GLN A 167 15.96 -8.47 11.65
CA GLN A 167 16.10 -7.05 11.36
C GLN A 167 14.95 -6.25 12.00
N PRO A 168 15.19 -4.98 12.37
CA PRO A 168 14.13 -4.14 12.92
C PRO A 168 13.04 -3.86 11.88
N ILE A 169 11.78 -4.01 12.30
CA ILE A 169 10.61 -3.70 11.45
C ILE A 169 10.13 -2.28 11.72
N VAL A 170 9.96 -1.93 12.98
CA VAL A 170 9.41 -0.64 13.40
C VAL A 170 9.85 -0.31 14.81
N GLU A 171 10.09 0.96 15.09
CA GLU A 171 10.22 1.48 16.45
C GLU A 171 8.94 2.22 16.84
N THR A 172 8.59 2.18 18.12
CA THR A 172 7.53 3.02 18.70
C THR A 172 8.12 3.99 19.70
N LYS A 173 7.64 5.24 19.68
CA LYS A 173 8.04 6.26 20.63
C LYS A 173 6.80 6.81 21.32
N ASP A 174 6.72 6.61 22.64
CA ASP A 174 5.66 7.17 23.47
C ASP A 174 5.90 8.66 23.78
N ARG A 175 4.94 9.30 24.47
CA ARG A 175 5.03 10.72 24.88
C ARG A 175 6.17 10.99 25.87
N ASN A 176 6.70 9.97 26.57
CA ASN A 176 7.83 10.08 27.51
C ASN A 176 9.17 9.86 26.81
N GLY A 177 9.15 9.59 25.50
CA GLY A 177 10.34 9.32 24.71
C GLY A 177 10.84 7.87 24.80
N ILE A 178 10.09 6.98 25.45
CA ILE A 178 10.42 5.55 25.52
C ILE A 178 10.25 4.95 24.14
N LYS A 179 11.29 4.28 23.67
CA LYS A 179 11.29 3.56 22.39
C LYS A 179 11.23 2.07 22.65
N ASP A 180 10.42 1.40 21.85
CA ASP A 180 10.35 -0.05 21.79
C ASP A 180 10.46 -0.48 20.31
N ALA A 181 11.26 -1.52 20.06
CA ALA A 181 11.53 -2.00 18.70
C ALA A 181 10.95 -3.39 18.49
N ILE A 182 10.29 -3.57 17.36
CA ILE A 182 9.83 -4.90 16.90
C ILE A 182 10.82 -5.38 15.85
N ILE A 183 11.39 -6.57 16.09
CA ILE A 183 12.41 -7.21 15.28
C ILE A 183 11.79 -8.43 14.60
N SER A 184 12.13 -8.68 13.34
CA SER A 184 11.70 -9.85 12.60
C SER A 184 12.34 -11.13 13.12
N GLN A 185 11.68 -12.27 12.86
CA GLN A 185 12.18 -13.59 13.18
C GLN A 185 13.33 -13.99 12.25
N LYS A 186 13.86 -15.18 12.43
CA LYS A 186 15.07 -15.63 11.72
C LYS A 186 14.85 -16.03 10.27
N ASN A 187 13.67 -16.46 9.89
CA ASN A 187 13.41 -17.06 8.58
C ASN A 187 12.56 -16.14 7.71
N THR A 188 13.04 -15.84 6.50
CA THR A 188 12.23 -15.15 5.48
C THR A 188 11.48 -16.17 4.62
N SER A 189 10.30 -15.79 4.13
CA SER A 189 9.53 -16.59 3.16
C SER A 189 10.00 -16.37 1.72
N PHE A 190 10.64 -15.22 1.44
CA PHE A 190 11.21 -14.87 0.15
C PHE A 190 12.44 -13.97 0.33
N ASP A 191 13.57 -14.34 -0.27
CA ASP A 191 14.87 -13.67 -0.18
C ASP A 191 15.38 -13.08 -1.51
N GLY A 192 14.70 -13.35 -2.64
CA GLY A 192 15.04 -12.80 -3.95
C GLY A 192 14.89 -11.28 -4.05
N PRO A 193 15.39 -10.64 -5.12
CA PRO A 193 15.28 -9.20 -5.34
C PRO A 193 13.84 -8.69 -5.31
N MET A 194 13.64 -7.48 -4.77
CA MET A 194 12.33 -6.88 -4.61
C MET A 194 12.29 -5.41 -4.99
N VAL A 195 11.16 -5.02 -5.58
CA VAL A 195 10.72 -3.62 -5.72
C VAL A 195 9.39 -3.45 -4.98
N THR A 196 9.24 -2.36 -4.27
CA THR A 196 7.97 -1.99 -3.63
C THR A 196 7.41 -0.73 -4.25
N LEU A 197 6.19 -0.80 -4.81
CA LEU A 197 5.48 0.34 -5.38
C LEU A 197 4.63 1.02 -4.31
N VAL A 198 4.81 2.34 -4.18
CA VAL A 198 4.09 3.17 -3.20
C VAL A 198 3.59 4.46 -3.85
N ASN A 199 2.49 5.03 -3.32
CA ASN A 199 1.95 6.31 -3.77
C ASN A 199 1.34 7.09 -2.61
N LYS A 200 0.71 8.23 -2.90
CA LYS A 200 0.05 9.10 -1.90
C LYS A 200 -1.09 8.41 -1.12
N GLY A 201 -1.64 7.31 -1.65
CA GLY A 201 -2.65 6.50 -0.96
C GLY A 201 -2.06 5.40 -0.06
N THR A 202 -0.76 5.21 -0.07
CA THR A 202 -0.06 4.28 0.83
C THR A 202 0.04 4.90 2.22
N ALA A 203 -0.57 4.29 3.25
CA ALA A 203 -0.66 4.90 4.59
C ALA A 203 -0.58 3.87 5.74
N SER A 204 -0.20 4.33 6.94
CA SER A 204 -0.29 3.57 8.20
C SER A 204 0.49 2.24 8.19
N ALA A 205 -0.18 1.09 8.34
CA ALA A 205 0.46 -0.24 8.31
C ALA A 205 1.27 -0.49 7.02
N SER A 206 0.83 0.08 5.89
CA SER A 206 1.56 0.03 4.62
C SER A 206 2.86 0.81 4.68
N GLU A 207 2.89 1.93 5.41
CA GLU A 207 4.10 2.73 5.60
C GLU A 207 5.07 2.03 6.56
N ILE A 208 4.58 1.29 7.55
CA ILE A 208 5.42 0.46 8.42
C ILE A 208 6.12 -0.61 7.57
N LEU A 209 5.39 -1.33 6.73
CA LEU A 209 5.96 -2.32 5.82
C LEU A 209 6.95 -1.68 4.84
N ALA A 210 6.55 -0.63 4.13
CA ALA A 210 7.40 0.04 3.16
C ALA A 210 8.69 0.58 3.80
N GLY A 211 8.59 1.26 4.95
CA GLY A 211 9.73 1.82 5.67
C GLY A 211 10.67 0.75 6.20
N SER A 212 10.13 -0.38 6.68
CA SER A 212 10.96 -1.50 7.13
C SER A 212 11.76 -2.11 5.98
N LEU A 213 11.14 -2.28 4.81
CA LEU A 213 11.81 -2.83 3.64
C LEU A 213 12.86 -1.87 3.07
N GLN A 214 12.59 -0.56 3.06
CA GLN A 214 13.52 0.46 2.59
C GLN A 214 14.74 0.59 3.52
N ASP A 215 14.51 0.81 4.80
CA ASP A 215 15.57 1.07 5.77
C ASP A 215 16.54 -0.12 5.94
N ASN A 216 16.02 -1.35 5.80
CA ASN A 216 16.82 -2.57 5.79
C ASN A 216 17.41 -2.91 4.40
N LYS A 217 17.24 -2.06 3.40
CA LYS A 217 17.68 -2.28 2.01
C LYS A 217 17.18 -3.60 1.41
N ARG A 218 16.03 -4.06 1.90
CA ARG A 218 15.43 -5.33 1.43
C ARG A 218 14.70 -5.15 0.11
N SER A 219 14.18 -3.95 -0.14
CA SER A 219 13.45 -3.60 -1.35
C SER A 219 13.75 -2.17 -1.76
N THR A 220 13.87 -1.93 -3.06
CA THR A 220 13.89 -0.56 -3.61
C THR A 220 12.46 -0.04 -3.69
N LEU A 221 12.17 1.06 -2.99
CA LEU A 221 10.88 1.73 -3.09
C LEU A 221 10.83 2.59 -4.35
N MET A 222 9.78 2.43 -5.14
CA MET A 222 9.54 3.20 -6.36
C MET A 222 8.14 3.80 -6.35
N GLY A 223 7.99 5.01 -6.87
CA GLY A 223 6.69 5.66 -6.99
C GLY A 223 6.65 7.09 -6.50
N GLU A 224 5.70 7.42 -5.65
CA GLU A 224 5.50 8.73 -5.06
C GLU A 224 5.57 8.68 -3.53
N GLN A 225 5.77 9.85 -2.91
CA GLN A 225 5.75 10.00 -1.46
C GLN A 225 4.44 9.47 -0.85
N THR A 226 4.55 8.73 0.26
CA THR A 226 3.40 8.16 0.94
C THR A 226 2.64 9.18 1.79
N TYR A 227 1.51 8.78 2.36
CA TYR A 227 0.57 9.68 3.03
C TYR A 227 1.12 10.34 4.31
N GLY A 228 1.83 9.59 5.15
CA GLY A 228 2.35 10.10 6.42
C GLY A 228 1.42 9.93 7.62
N LYS A 229 0.88 8.72 7.85
CA LYS A 229 0.07 8.40 9.03
C LYS A 229 0.89 7.57 10.02
N GLY A 230 1.62 8.26 10.90
CA GLY A 230 2.58 7.65 11.83
C GLY A 230 2.15 7.66 13.30
N LEU A 231 0.87 7.92 13.62
CA LEU A 231 0.39 7.98 15.02
C LEU A 231 -0.35 6.70 15.43
N ILE A 232 -0.08 6.27 16.66
CA ILE A 232 -0.80 5.21 17.35
C ILE A 232 -1.89 5.85 18.21
N GLN A 233 -3.14 5.47 17.95
CA GLN A 233 -4.28 5.92 18.71
C GLN A 233 -4.91 4.78 19.50
N SER A 234 -5.16 5.00 20.79
CA SER A 234 -5.96 4.12 21.64
C SER A 234 -7.39 4.63 21.67
N LEU A 235 -8.34 3.75 21.37
CA LEU A 235 -9.77 4.05 21.49
C LEU A 235 -10.22 3.73 22.91
N LYS A 236 -10.78 4.70 23.61
CA LYS A 236 -11.44 4.50 24.92
C LYS A 236 -12.91 4.78 24.78
N SER A 237 -13.75 3.82 25.16
CA SER A 237 -15.19 4.03 25.27
C SER A 237 -15.48 4.98 26.45
N LEU A 238 -16.39 5.94 26.21
CA LEU A 238 -16.91 6.89 27.22
C LEU A 238 -18.37 6.62 27.56
N GLY A 239 -18.97 5.56 27.00
CA GLY A 239 -20.37 5.16 27.19
C GLY A 239 -20.87 4.33 26.03
N GLU A 240 -22.19 4.03 26.00
CA GLU A 240 -22.77 3.09 25.03
C GLU A 240 -22.57 3.52 23.55
N ASP A 241 -22.52 4.83 23.24
CA ASP A 241 -22.40 5.34 21.87
C ASP A 241 -21.29 6.39 21.69
N SER A 242 -20.35 6.52 22.64
CA SER A 242 -19.30 7.52 22.58
C SER A 242 -17.92 6.94 22.92
N GLY A 243 -16.92 7.43 22.21
CA GLY A 243 -15.53 7.05 22.42
C GLY A 243 -14.58 8.18 22.09
N ILE A 244 -13.41 8.15 22.70
CA ILE A 244 -12.32 9.08 22.43
C ILE A 244 -11.11 8.34 21.88
N ALA A 245 -10.53 8.87 20.81
CA ALA A 245 -9.26 8.43 20.28
C ALA A 245 -8.13 9.27 20.88
N ILE A 246 -7.24 8.65 21.64
CA ILE A 246 -6.11 9.32 22.28
C ILE A 246 -4.83 8.86 21.58
N THR A 247 -4.02 9.80 21.09
CA THR A 247 -2.68 9.49 20.57
C THR A 247 -1.78 9.08 21.74
N VAL A 248 -1.24 7.87 21.69
CA VAL A 248 -0.43 7.29 22.76
C VAL A 248 1.03 7.15 22.37
N ALA A 249 1.35 6.99 21.09
CA ALA A 249 2.71 6.87 20.59
C ALA A 249 2.78 7.25 19.09
N SER A 250 4.00 7.31 18.55
CA SER A 250 4.27 7.44 17.14
C SER A 250 5.11 6.26 16.63
N TYR A 251 4.90 5.90 15.37
CA TYR A 251 5.77 4.96 14.66
C TYR A 251 6.99 5.69 14.10
N LEU A 252 8.13 5.05 14.23
CA LEU A 252 9.38 5.43 13.60
C LEU A 252 9.82 4.28 12.69
N THR A 253 10.44 4.60 11.56
CA THR A 253 11.09 3.58 10.75
C THR A 253 12.28 2.96 11.50
N PRO A 254 12.85 1.83 11.06
CA PRO A 254 14.03 1.23 11.69
C PRO A 254 15.21 2.20 11.90
N GLN A 255 15.39 3.19 11.01
CA GLN A 255 16.41 4.24 11.16
C GLN A 255 15.96 5.40 12.08
N GLY A 256 14.81 5.29 12.73
CA GLY A 256 14.31 6.29 13.66
C GLY A 256 13.62 7.50 13.01
N ASN A 257 13.28 7.43 11.72
CA ASN A 257 12.59 8.51 11.02
C ASN A 257 11.10 8.54 11.40
N ASN A 258 10.60 9.72 11.76
CA ASN A 258 9.17 9.93 12.01
C ASN A 258 8.43 10.16 10.69
N ILE A 259 7.47 9.30 10.39
CA ILE A 259 6.65 9.37 9.17
C ILE A 259 5.43 10.28 9.29
N GLN A 260 5.03 10.69 10.52
CA GLN A 260 3.83 11.50 10.73
C GLN A 260 3.90 12.84 10.00
N GLY A 261 2.93 13.07 9.10
CA GLY A 261 2.80 14.29 8.29
C GLY A 261 3.85 14.45 7.18
N LYS A 262 4.79 13.49 7.07
CA LYS A 262 5.85 13.50 6.06
C LYS A 262 5.74 12.36 5.06
N GLY A 263 5.31 11.19 5.52
CA GLY A 263 5.35 9.97 4.74
C GLY A 263 6.78 9.44 4.51
N ILE A 264 6.87 8.47 3.62
CA ILE A 264 8.12 7.87 3.18
C ILE A 264 8.39 8.33 1.75
N THR A 265 9.59 8.86 1.53
CA THR A 265 10.05 9.22 0.20
C THR A 265 10.61 7.97 -0.48
N PRO A 266 10.13 7.57 -1.66
CA PRO A 266 10.67 6.41 -2.36
C PRO A 266 12.11 6.66 -2.84
N ASP A 267 12.88 5.59 -3.01
CA ASP A 267 14.26 5.65 -3.52
C ASP A 267 14.30 6.11 -4.99
N LYS A 268 13.25 5.76 -5.75
CA LYS A 268 13.07 6.19 -7.14
C LYS A 268 11.69 6.82 -7.32
N ILE A 269 11.66 8.11 -7.58
CA ILE A 269 10.42 8.83 -7.87
C ILE A 269 10.01 8.53 -9.32
N LEU A 270 8.77 8.08 -9.51
CA LEU A 270 8.17 7.83 -10.81
C LEU A 270 7.28 9.01 -11.19
N GLY A 271 7.77 9.87 -12.09
CA GLY A 271 7.01 11.01 -12.62
C GLY A 271 5.99 10.65 -13.72
N LEU A 272 5.52 9.40 -13.74
CA LEU A 272 4.58 8.88 -14.73
C LEU A 272 3.17 8.84 -14.15
N PRO A 273 2.12 9.07 -14.98
CA PRO A 273 0.75 8.90 -14.50
C PRO A 273 0.50 7.45 -14.08
N GLU A 274 -0.23 7.27 -12.99
CA GLU A 274 -0.66 5.94 -12.55
C GLU A 274 -1.62 5.30 -13.56
N ALA A 275 -1.57 3.98 -13.65
CA ALA A 275 -2.50 3.22 -14.46
C ALA A 275 -3.91 3.26 -13.85
N ARG A 276 -4.95 3.18 -14.69
CA ARG A 276 -6.34 3.01 -14.22
C ARG A 276 -6.55 1.68 -13.53
N GLU A 277 -5.85 0.65 -14.00
CA GLU A 277 -5.87 -0.70 -13.44
C GLU A 277 -4.45 -1.15 -13.13
N TYR A 278 -4.17 -1.38 -11.87
CA TYR A 278 -2.83 -1.74 -11.40
C TYR A 278 -2.46 -3.18 -11.76
N GLY A 279 -1.21 -3.36 -12.16
CA GLY A 279 -0.66 -4.66 -12.50
C GLY A 279 -1.08 -5.19 -13.89
N ASN A 280 -1.75 -4.39 -14.73
CA ASN A 280 -2.03 -4.75 -16.12
C ASN A 280 -0.83 -4.43 -17.05
N SER A 281 -0.95 -4.80 -18.32
CA SER A 281 0.09 -4.55 -19.33
C SER A 281 0.33 -3.07 -19.66
N GLU A 282 -0.57 -2.17 -19.27
CA GLU A 282 -0.51 -0.72 -19.46
C GLU A 282 0.12 0.01 -18.27
N ASP A 283 0.33 -0.70 -17.14
CA ASP A 283 0.86 -0.14 -15.92
C ASP A 283 2.36 0.18 -16.06
N LYS A 284 2.65 1.43 -16.37
CA LYS A 284 4.02 1.92 -16.59
C LYS A 284 4.89 1.82 -15.34
N TRP A 285 4.31 1.88 -14.15
CA TRP A 285 5.07 1.75 -12.90
C TRP A 285 5.53 0.30 -12.71
N VAL A 286 4.66 -0.67 -13.00
CA VAL A 286 5.02 -2.07 -12.99
C VAL A 286 6.10 -2.36 -14.04
N LYS A 287 5.96 -1.85 -15.27
CA LYS A 287 6.99 -1.99 -16.32
C LYS A 287 8.35 -1.42 -15.89
N ASN A 288 8.37 -0.26 -15.22
CA ASN A 288 9.63 0.30 -14.70
C ASN A 288 10.25 -0.58 -13.60
N ALA A 289 9.41 -1.17 -12.75
CA ALA A 289 9.86 -2.11 -11.73
C ALA A 289 10.40 -3.41 -12.34
N GLU A 290 9.78 -3.94 -13.41
CA GLU A 290 10.28 -5.09 -14.17
C GLU A 290 11.65 -4.79 -14.80
N ILE A 291 11.79 -3.66 -15.48
CA ILE A 291 13.07 -3.24 -16.08
C ILE A 291 14.16 -3.15 -15.01
N PHE A 292 13.83 -2.59 -13.84
CA PHE A 292 14.79 -2.47 -12.75
C PHE A 292 15.20 -3.82 -12.17
N LEU A 293 14.26 -4.75 -11.97
CA LEU A 293 14.57 -6.11 -11.50
C LEU A 293 15.38 -6.89 -12.52
N ASN A 294 15.04 -6.81 -13.80
CA ASN A 294 15.80 -7.46 -14.86
C ASN A 294 17.26 -6.99 -14.90
N ALA A 295 17.50 -5.68 -14.74
CA ALA A 295 18.86 -5.16 -14.66
C ALA A 295 19.64 -5.72 -13.45
N LEU A 296 19.00 -5.93 -12.31
CA LEU A 296 19.63 -6.55 -11.14
C LEU A 296 19.97 -8.03 -11.37
N PHE A 297 19.13 -8.77 -12.09
CA PHE A 297 19.42 -10.17 -12.43
C PHE A 297 20.61 -10.25 -13.38
N ASP A 298 20.65 -9.42 -14.42
CA ASP A 298 21.76 -9.38 -15.39
C ASP A 298 23.10 -9.04 -14.72
N GLU A 299 23.11 -8.10 -13.76
CA GLU A 299 24.31 -7.75 -12.98
C GLU A 299 24.79 -8.93 -12.12
N ASN A 300 23.87 -9.59 -11.41
CA ASN A 300 24.19 -10.77 -10.60
C ASN A 300 24.71 -11.94 -11.45
N ASP A 301 24.12 -12.16 -12.63
CA ASP A 301 24.58 -13.18 -13.58
C ASP A 301 26.00 -12.93 -14.08
N VAL A 302 26.38 -11.67 -14.27
CA VAL A 302 27.75 -11.29 -14.66
C VAL A 302 28.72 -11.53 -13.51
N GLU A 303 28.36 -11.12 -12.28
CA GLU A 303 29.19 -11.31 -11.09
C GLU A 303 29.41 -12.79 -10.77
N ASP A 304 28.37 -13.62 -10.87
CA ASP A 304 28.46 -15.07 -10.71
C ASP A 304 29.36 -15.75 -11.77
N LYS A 305 29.32 -15.26 -13.00
CA LYS A 305 30.22 -15.76 -14.08
C LYS A 305 31.68 -15.39 -13.83
N VAL A 306 31.94 -14.16 -13.37
CA VAL A 306 33.28 -13.69 -13.01
C VAL A 306 33.84 -14.49 -11.85
N ASN A 307 33.07 -14.66 -10.76
CA ASN A 307 33.48 -15.46 -9.59
C ASN A 307 33.77 -16.93 -9.94
N LYS A 308 33.01 -17.53 -10.86
CA LYS A 308 33.27 -18.90 -11.37
C LYS A 308 34.54 -18.99 -12.22
N LEU A 309 34.91 -17.93 -12.92
CA LEU A 309 36.15 -17.87 -13.68
C LEU A 309 37.37 -17.72 -12.76
N GLU A 310 37.29 -16.80 -11.79
CA GLU A 310 38.38 -16.58 -10.83
C GLU A 310 38.66 -17.81 -9.96
N ASN A 311 37.63 -18.56 -9.54
CA ASN A 311 37.80 -19.79 -8.78
C ASN A 311 38.40 -20.97 -9.61
N LYS A 312 38.20 -20.97 -10.93
CA LYS A 312 38.83 -21.96 -11.83
C LYS A 312 40.32 -21.69 -12.01
N ASP A 313 40.76 -20.44 -11.94
CA ASP A 313 42.18 -20.07 -12.09
C ASP A 313 42.99 -20.32 -10.81
N ILE A 314 42.33 -20.58 -9.68
CA ILE A 314 42.97 -20.88 -8.37
C ILE A 314 43.19 -22.43 -8.21
N GLU A 315 42.43 -23.27 -8.94
CA GLU A 315 42.51 -24.74 -8.87
C GLU A 315 43.46 -25.36 -9.91
N ASN A 316 44.11 -24.57 -10.77
CA ASN A 316 45.16 -24.98 -11.73
C ASN A 316 46.50 -24.38 -11.36
#